data_46b6224205783e29a19dabff587b6cd5
#
_entry.id   46b6224205783e29a19dabff587b6cd5
#
_cell.length_a   1.000
_cell.length_b   1.000
_cell.length_c   1.000
_cell.angle_alpha   90.00
_cell.angle_beta   90.00
_cell.angle_gamma   90.00
#
_symmetry.space_group_name_H-M   'P 1'
#
loop_
_entity.id
_entity.type
_entity.pdbx_description
1 polymer ?
#
loop_
_entity_poly.entity_id
_entity_poly.type
_entity_poly.pdbx_seq_one_letter_code
_entity_poly.pdbx_strand_id
1 'polypeptide(L)'
;FTPPFWLCYVRAVAQHLVRSAGQGGFVLGSMRLDSVEIVGFKSFCDRQEVSFKGGVTGIVGPNGCGKSNISDAINWVLGEQSAKSLRGTSMEDVIFNGSSSRQPLQMAEVNLKVSGLNGNSPDGSPECTVTRRLYRNGESEYLMNGRICRLRDIHELFMDTGLGSKAYSIIEQGKIGQILSSKPTDRRAIIEEAAGITKYR
;
A
#
# COMPACT_ATOMS: atom_id res chain seq x y z
N PHE A 1 16.45 31.25 -6.52
CA PHE A 1 15.69 30.00 -6.77
C PHE A 1 16.35 28.89 -5.99
N THR A 2 15.98 28.70 -4.75
CA THR A 2 16.36 27.53 -3.95
C THR A 2 15.27 26.47 -4.16
N PRO A 3 15.61 25.23 -4.57
CA PRO A 3 14.64 24.15 -4.64
C PRO A 3 14.15 23.83 -3.22
N PRO A 4 12.87 23.45 -3.05
CA PRO A 4 12.35 23.13 -1.74
C PRO A 4 13.07 21.89 -1.20
N PHE A 5 13.54 21.98 0.03
CA PHE A 5 14.26 20.97 0.80
C PHE A 5 13.38 19.75 1.15
N TRP A 6 12.93 18.97 0.19
CA TRP A 6 12.16 17.75 0.42
C TRP A 6 12.63 16.60 -0.48
N LEU A 7 13.94 16.47 -0.64
CA LEU A 7 14.49 15.25 -1.22
C LEU A 7 14.61 14.21 -0.10
N CYS A 8 13.57 13.41 0.11
CA CYS A 8 13.70 12.14 0.82
C CYS A 8 14.63 11.25 -0.01
N TYR A 9 15.86 11.05 0.48
CA TYR A 9 16.82 10.18 -0.17
C TYR A 9 16.36 8.72 0.02
N VAL A 10 15.79 8.14 -1.01
CA VAL A 10 15.48 6.70 -1.06
C VAL A 10 16.75 5.99 -1.54
N ARG A 11 17.49 5.38 -0.63
CA ARG A 11 18.60 4.50 -0.98
C ARG A 11 18.15 3.06 -0.87
N ALA A 12 18.00 2.41 -2.01
CA ALA A 12 17.72 0.98 -2.07
C ALA A 12 18.99 0.18 -1.75
N VAL A 13 18.95 -0.62 -0.71
CA VAL A 13 19.97 -1.64 -0.45
C VAL A 13 19.33 -2.99 -0.78
N ALA A 14 19.64 -3.50 -1.97
CA ALA A 14 19.23 -4.83 -2.39
C ALA A 14 20.18 -5.87 -1.81
N GLN A 15 19.67 -6.82 -1.03
CA GLN A 15 20.33 -8.10 -0.86
C GLN A 15 19.31 -9.23 -0.98
N HIS A 16 19.59 -10.11 -1.92
CA HIS A 16 18.91 -11.35 -2.21
C HIS A 16 18.82 -12.27 -0.99
N LEU A 17 17.61 -12.66 -0.64
CA LEU A 17 17.36 -13.88 0.09
C LEU A 17 16.31 -14.70 -0.67
N VAL A 18 16.71 -15.20 -1.84
CA VAL A 18 16.04 -16.33 -2.47
C VAL A 18 16.86 -17.55 -2.12
N ARG A 19 16.48 -18.29 -1.10
CA ARG A 19 16.89 -19.69 -0.95
C ARG A 19 15.96 -20.52 -1.80
N SER A 20 16.49 -21.04 -2.89
CA SER A 20 15.95 -22.14 -3.65
C SER A 20 15.82 -23.34 -2.71
N ALA A 21 14.59 -23.69 -2.34
CA ALA A 21 14.27 -25.00 -1.81
C ALA A 21 13.85 -25.86 -3.01
N GLY A 22 14.54 -27.00 -3.16
CA GLY A 22 14.38 -27.91 -4.30
C GLY A 22 12.99 -28.50 -4.42
N GLN A 23 12.69 -28.83 -5.64
CA GLN A 23 11.68 -29.75 -6.18
C GLN A 23 10.44 -30.02 -5.28
N GLY A 24 9.31 -29.41 -5.67
CA GLY A 24 7.97 -29.76 -5.17
C GLY A 24 7.29 -28.68 -4.33
N GLY A 25 7.84 -27.49 -4.18
CA GLY A 25 7.23 -26.40 -3.40
C GLY A 25 6.27 -25.57 -4.25
N PHE A 26 5.10 -25.32 -3.71
CA PHE A 26 4.17 -24.26 -4.11
C PHE A 26 4.98 -22.97 -4.33
N VAL A 27 5.10 -22.51 -5.56
CA VAL A 27 5.65 -21.19 -5.87
C VAL A 27 4.57 -20.19 -5.46
N LEU A 28 4.65 -19.67 -4.24
CA LEU A 28 3.95 -18.43 -3.91
C LEU A 28 4.40 -17.40 -4.95
N GLY A 29 3.46 -16.91 -5.74
CA GLY A 29 3.73 -15.95 -6.79
C GLY A 29 4.57 -14.81 -6.24
N SER A 30 5.68 -14.51 -6.89
CA SER A 30 6.63 -13.47 -6.49
C SER A 30 6.10 -12.08 -6.81
N MET A 31 4.89 -11.74 -6.33
CA MET A 31 4.34 -10.40 -6.48
C MET A 31 5.30 -9.40 -5.86
N ARG A 32 5.58 -8.34 -6.59
CA ARG A 32 6.49 -7.29 -6.18
C ARG A 32 5.83 -5.93 -6.29
N LEU A 33 6.07 -5.10 -5.30
CA LEU A 33 5.73 -3.69 -5.34
C LEU A 33 6.82 -2.95 -6.12
N ASP A 34 6.45 -2.29 -7.22
CA ASP A 34 7.39 -1.58 -8.09
C ASP A 34 7.44 -0.08 -7.78
N SER A 35 6.30 0.59 -7.68
CA SER A 35 6.24 1.99 -7.27
C SER A 35 4.90 2.35 -6.65
N VAL A 36 4.90 3.44 -5.89
CA VAL A 36 3.70 4.14 -5.44
C VAL A 36 3.78 5.59 -5.87
N GLU A 37 2.76 6.07 -6.55
CA GLU A 37 2.59 7.46 -6.92
C GLU A 37 1.47 8.06 -6.07
N ILE A 38 1.71 9.22 -5.50
CA ILE A 38 0.83 9.87 -4.51
C ILE A 38 0.61 11.32 -4.93
N VAL A 39 -0.63 11.76 -4.95
CA VAL A 39 -0.99 13.16 -5.17
C VAL A 39 -2.21 13.54 -4.35
N GLY A 40 -2.19 14.71 -3.74
CA GLY A 40 -3.30 15.20 -2.93
C GLY A 40 -3.56 14.42 -1.64
N PHE A 41 -2.67 13.54 -1.23
CA PHE A 41 -2.84 12.66 -0.08
C PHE A 41 -2.06 13.17 1.13
N LYS A 42 -2.75 13.52 2.21
CA LYS A 42 -2.17 14.02 3.48
C LYS A 42 -1.17 15.16 3.26
N SER A 43 0.13 14.92 3.42
CA SER A 43 1.19 15.92 3.23
C SER A 43 1.66 16.05 1.78
N PHE A 44 1.21 15.19 0.87
CA PHE A 44 1.63 15.18 -0.53
C PHE A 44 0.68 16.03 -1.38
N CYS A 45 0.98 17.33 -1.52
CA CYS A 45 0.22 18.24 -2.38
C CYS A 45 0.50 17.95 -3.86
N ASP A 46 1.77 17.93 -4.22
CA ASP A 46 2.23 17.67 -5.59
C ASP A 46 2.43 16.17 -5.80
N ARG A 47 2.39 15.73 -7.07
CA ARG A 47 2.64 14.35 -7.46
C ARG A 47 4.04 13.91 -7.03
N GLN A 48 4.10 12.84 -6.27
CA GLN A 48 5.35 12.22 -5.81
C GLN A 48 5.33 10.74 -6.16
N GLU A 49 6.42 10.26 -6.74
CA GLU A 49 6.60 8.83 -7.03
C GLU A 49 7.74 8.28 -6.16
N VAL A 50 7.47 7.15 -5.51
CA VAL A 50 8.46 6.37 -4.77
C VAL A 50 8.60 5.03 -5.46
N SER A 51 9.75 4.77 -6.05
CA SER A 51 10.08 3.51 -6.73
C SER A 51 10.76 2.54 -5.76
N PHE A 52 10.32 1.29 -5.77
CA PHE A 52 10.90 0.21 -4.98
C PHE A 52 11.72 -0.70 -5.89
N LYS A 53 13.04 -0.53 -5.88
CA LYS A 53 13.94 -1.42 -6.60
C LYS A 53 14.17 -2.65 -5.75
N GLY A 54 13.99 -3.84 -6.29
CA GLY A 54 13.98 -5.13 -5.59
C GLY A 54 14.91 -5.26 -4.38
N GLY A 55 14.51 -6.05 -3.39
CA GLY A 55 15.17 -6.20 -2.10
C GLY A 55 14.55 -5.30 -1.02
N VAL A 56 15.37 -4.72 -0.15
CA VAL A 56 14.93 -3.86 0.96
C VAL A 56 15.05 -2.39 0.56
N THR A 57 13.97 -1.63 0.67
CA THR A 57 13.95 -0.19 0.48
C THR A 57 13.75 0.52 1.81
N GLY A 58 14.68 1.40 2.19
CA GLY A 58 14.58 2.23 3.39
C GLY A 58 14.14 3.65 3.05
N ILE A 59 13.09 4.15 3.72
CA ILE A 59 12.63 5.53 3.61
C ILE A 59 13.11 6.29 4.83
N VAL A 60 14.02 7.23 4.64
CA VAL A 60 14.65 8.01 5.71
C VAL A 60 14.37 9.50 5.56
N GLY A 61 14.33 10.21 6.67
CA GLY A 61 14.11 11.65 6.70
C GLY A 61 13.76 12.12 8.13
N PRO A 62 13.70 13.44 8.36
CA PRO A 62 13.37 14.02 9.66
C PRO A 62 11.95 13.67 10.11
N ASN A 63 11.65 13.88 11.41
CA ASN A 63 10.30 13.70 11.91
C ASN A 63 9.34 14.71 11.27
N GLY A 64 8.12 14.26 10.97
CA GLY A 64 7.09 15.10 10.35
C GLY A 64 7.19 15.25 8.82
N CYS A 65 8.22 14.70 8.15
CA CYS A 65 8.37 14.84 6.68
C CYS A 65 7.46 13.93 5.84
N GLY A 66 6.52 13.21 6.44
CA GLY A 66 5.55 12.41 5.70
C GLY A 66 5.93 10.95 5.44
N LYS A 67 7.02 10.42 6.03
CA LYS A 67 7.42 9.00 5.87
C LYS A 67 6.28 8.01 6.12
N SER A 68 5.57 8.18 7.23
CA SER A 68 4.44 7.32 7.59
C SER A 68 3.24 7.50 6.65
N ASN A 69 3.13 8.65 5.97
CA ASN A 69 2.06 8.89 5.02
C ASN A 69 2.23 8.06 3.74
N ILE A 70 3.45 7.61 3.41
CA ILE A 70 3.70 6.67 2.31
C ILE A 70 3.13 5.29 2.66
N SER A 71 3.36 4.82 3.89
CA SER A 71 2.75 3.57 4.36
C SER A 71 1.22 3.66 4.42
N ASP A 72 0.68 4.79 4.89
CA ASP A 72 -0.77 5.03 4.89
C ASP A 72 -1.34 5.04 3.48
N ALA A 73 -0.63 5.63 2.50
CA ALA A 73 -1.05 5.65 1.10
C ALA A 73 -1.13 4.23 0.51
N ILE A 74 -0.13 3.38 0.81
CA ILE A 74 -0.13 1.98 0.39
C ILE A 74 -1.31 1.23 1.04
N ASN A 75 -1.51 1.35 2.36
CA ASN A 75 -2.64 0.73 3.03
C ASN A 75 -3.98 1.21 2.46
N TRP A 76 -4.07 2.50 2.17
CA TRP A 76 -5.28 3.09 1.66
C TRP A 76 -5.65 2.57 0.27
N VAL A 77 -4.70 2.50 -0.68
CA VAL A 77 -4.97 1.98 -2.04
C VAL A 77 -5.27 0.49 -2.03
N LEU A 78 -4.72 -0.27 -1.07
CA LEU A 78 -5.01 -1.69 -0.86
C LEU A 78 -6.40 -1.95 -0.25
N GLY A 79 -7.15 -0.89 0.08
CA GLY A 79 -8.54 -1.00 0.50
C GLY A 79 -8.82 -0.71 1.97
N GLU A 80 -7.88 -0.11 2.73
CA GLU A 80 -8.17 0.32 4.09
C GLU A 80 -9.33 1.35 4.10
N GLN A 81 -10.38 1.05 4.85
CA GLN A 81 -11.58 1.87 4.95
C GLN A 81 -11.74 2.57 6.30
N SER A 82 -10.86 2.25 7.26
CA SER A 82 -10.88 2.89 8.56
C SER A 82 -10.10 4.20 8.53
N ALA A 83 -10.78 5.34 8.65
CA ALA A 83 -10.13 6.62 8.82
C ALA A 83 -9.18 6.61 10.04
N LYS A 84 -9.56 5.91 11.11
CA LYS A 84 -8.76 5.78 12.33
C LYS A 84 -7.44 5.04 12.10
N SER A 85 -7.43 3.98 11.28
CA SER A 85 -6.20 3.28 10.88
C SER A 85 -5.28 4.20 10.09
N LEU A 86 -5.85 5.11 9.33
CA LEU A 86 -5.12 6.15 8.59
C LEU A 86 -4.86 7.41 9.43
N ARG A 87 -5.05 7.36 10.74
CA ARG A 87 -4.81 8.49 11.67
C ARG A 87 -5.64 9.73 11.37
N GLY A 88 -6.85 9.55 10.82
CA GLY A 88 -7.86 10.56 10.58
C GLY A 88 -9.11 10.35 11.42
N THR A 89 -10.01 11.32 11.41
CA THR A 89 -11.34 11.25 12.02
C THR A 89 -12.41 10.89 10.99
N SER A 90 -12.25 11.40 9.76
CA SER A 90 -13.07 11.07 8.61
C SER A 90 -12.19 10.59 7.45
N MET A 91 -12.78 9.94 6.44
CA MET A 91 -12.00 9.46 5.29
C MET A 91 -11.47 10.63 4.45
N GLU A 92 -12.20 11.74 4.40
CA GLU A 92 -11.81 12.95 3.69
C GLU A 92 -10.54 13.61 4.27
N ASP A 93 -10.17 13.28 5.51
CA ASP A 93 -8.94 13.75 6.16
C ASP A 93 -7.67 13.24 5.46
N VAL A 94 -7.78 12.23 4.59
CA VAL A 94 -6.66 11.81 3.75
C VAL A 94 -6.38 12.79 2.62
N ILE A 95 -7.33 13.68 2.27
CA ILE A 95 -7.12 14.67 1.23
C ILE A 95 -6.28 15.83 1.80
N PHE A 96 -5.29 16.28 1.02
CA PHE A 96 -4.44 17.42 1.42
C PHE A 96 -5.28 18.65 1.75
N ASN A 97 -5.20 19.10 3.00
CA ASN A 97 -6.06 20.14 3.55
C ASN A 97 -5.43 21.55 3.49
N GLY A 98 -4.40 21.71 2.67
CA GLY A 98 -3.69 22.98 2.53
C GLY A 98 -2.54 23.14 3.52
N SER A 99 -1.78 24.18 3.31
CA SER A 99 -0.71 24.66 4.19
C SER A 99 -0.67 26.19 4.17
N SER A 100 0.27 26.81 4.87
CA SER A 100 0.46 28.27 4.84
C SER A 100 0.71 28.84 3.44
N SER A 101 1.19 28.01 2.49
CA SER A 101 1.58 28.41 1.13
C SER A 101 0.80 27.70 0.01
N ARG A 102 -0.07 26.74 0.34
CA ARG A 102 -0.80 25.90 -0.63
C ARG A 102 -2.27 25.80 -0.27
N GLN A 103 -3.13 25.91 -1.29
CA GLN A 103 -4.57 25.73 -1.12
C GLN A 103 -4.92 24.24 -0.91
N PRO A 104 -6.02 23.95 -0.21
CA PRO A 104 -6.57 22.61 -0.11
C PRO A 104 -6.88 22.03 -1.49
N LEU A 105 -6.66 20.73 -1.67
CA LEU A 105 -7.02 20.03 -2.89
C LEU A 105 -8.42 19.42 -2.80
N GLN A 106 -9.03 19.14 -3.95
CA GLN A 106 -10.39 18.59 -4.04
C GLN A 106 -10.42 17.07 -4.03
N MET A 107 -9.26 16.44 -4.28
CA MET A 107 -9.15 14.99 -4.30
C MET A 107 -7.78 14.51 -3.86
N ALA A 108 -7.74 13.26 -3.40
CA ALA A 108 -6.52 12.47 -3.24
C ALA A 108 -6.52 11.32 -4.24
N GLU A 109 -5.36 11.03 -4.80
CA GLU A 109 -5.13 9.88 -5.69
C GLU A 109 -3.85 9.16 -5.29
N VAL A 110 -3.92 7.83 -5.23
CA VAL A 110 -2.76 6.96 -5.04
C VAL A 110 -2.79 5.89 -6.11
N ASN A 111 -1.67 5.75 -6.83
CA ASN A 111 -1.44 4.73 -7.82
C ASN A 111 -0.37 3.75 -7.29
N LEU A 112 -0.69 2.47 -7.22
CA LEU A 112 0.21 1.41 -6.78
C LEU A 112 0.53 0.50 -7.96
N LYS A 113 1.78 0.47 -8.37
CA LYS A 113 2.24 -0.42 -9.44
C LYS A 113 2.84 -1.68 -8.84
N VAL A 114 2.33 -2.82 -9.28
CA VAL A 114 2.77 -4.16 -8.85
C VAL A 114 3.09 -5.03 -10.06
N SER A 115 4.03 -5.95 -9.89
CA SER A 115 4.44 -6.93 -10.90
C SER A 115 4.52 -8.34 -10.32
N GLY A 116 4.69 -9.35 -11.18
CA GLY A 116 4.79 -10.75 -10.78
C GLY A 116 3.43 -11.40 -10.51
N LEU A 117 2.36 -10.94 -11.15
CA LEU A 117 0.99 -11.42 -10.95
C LEU A 117 0.69 -12.79 -11.58
N ASN A 118 1.63 -13.38 -12.34
CA ASN A 118 1.50 -14.72 -12.95
C ASN A 118 0.14 -14.98 -13.62
N GLY A 119 -0.41 -13.98 -14.33
CA GLY A 119 -1.70 -14.06 -15.00
C GLY A 119 -2.94 -13.78 -14.13
N ASN A 120 -2.78 -13.45 -12.86
CA ASN A 120 -3.89 -13.06 -11.99
C ASN A 120 -4.37 -11.61 -12.22
N SER A 121 -3.73 -10.86 -13.11
CA SER A 121 -4.22 -9.55 -13.54
C SER A 121 -5.49 -9.70 -14.39
N PRO A 122 -6.45 -8.76 -14.33
CA PRO A 122 -7.69 -8.83 -15.13
C PRO A 122 -7.49 -8.89 -16.63
N ASP A 123 -6.35 -8.42 -17.13
CA ASP A 123 -5.95 -8.44 -18.55
C ASP A 123 -4.89 -9.49 -18.88
N GLY A 124 -4.54 -10.35 -17.90
CA GLY A 124 -3.48 -11.35 -18.04
C GLY A 124 -2.06 -10.78 -18.05
N SER A 125 -1.90 -9.47 -17.84
CA SER A 125 -0.60 -8.81 -17.77
C SER A 125 0.20 -9.25 -16.55
N PRO A 126 1.53 -9.37 -16.61
CA PRO A 126 2.36 -9.60 -15.43
C PRO A 126 2.44 -8.38 -14.49
N GLU A 127 1.98 -7.23 -14.92
CA GLU A 127 1.95 -5.97 -14.16
C GLU A 127 0.52 -5.47 -14.02
N CYS A 128 0.23 -4.81 -12.92
CA CYS A 128 -1.04 -4.13 -12.68
C CYS A 128 -0.82 -2.81 -11.95
N THR A 129 -1.57 -1.79 -12.34
CA THR A 129 -1.65 -0.54 -11.61
C THR A 129 -3.00 -0.45 -10.93
N VAL A 130 -2.98 -0.43 -9.61
CA VAL A 130 -4.18 -0.23 -8.79
C VAL A 130 -4.23 1.23 -8.37
N THR A 131 -5.35 1.88 -8.63
CA THR A 131 -5.58 3.30 -8.32
C THR A 131 -6.76 3.42 -7.37
N ARG A 132 -6.62 4.28 -6.37
CA ARG A 132 -7.73 4.77 -5.57
C ARG A 132 -7.80 6.27 -5.61
N ARG A 133 -9.01 6.81 -5.81
CA ARG A 133 -9.34 8.23 -5.72
C ARG A 133 -10.38 8.48 -4.67
N LEU A 134 -10.28 9.60 -4.00
CA LEU A 134 -11.30 10.10 -3.08
C LEU A 134 -11.49 11.59 -3.33
N TYR A 135 -12.72 12.00 -3.50
CA TYR A 135 -13.12 13.39 -3.67
C TYR A 135 -13.69 13.95 -2.37
N ARG A 136 -13.67 15.28 -2.21
CA ARG A 136 -14.19 15.94 -1.00
C ARG A 136 -15.70 15.79 -0.82
N ASN A 137 -16.43 15.44 -1.86
CA ASN A 137 -17.85 15.11 -1.79
C ASN A 137 -18.13 13.71 -1.21
N GLY A 138 -17.06 12.95 -0.85
CA GLY A 138 -17.13 11.59 -0.32
C GLY A 138 -17.15 10.50 -1.39
N GLU A 139 -17.19 10.86 -2.68
CA GLU A 139 -17.10 9.86 -3.76
C GLU A 139 -15.73 9.21 -3.78
N SER A 140 -15.71 7.88 -3.90
CA SER A 140 -14.48 7.07 -3.95
C SER A 140 -14.50 6.16 -5.16
N GLU A 141 -13.41 6.16 -5.91
CA GLU A 141 -13.22 5.34 -7.09
C GLU A 141 -12.04 4.39 -6.90
N TYR A 142 -12.21 3.17 -7.41
CA TYR A 142 -11.13 2.20 -7.54
C TYR A 142 -10.95 1.85 -9.01
N LEU A 143 -9.69 1.77 -9.46
CA LEU A 143 -9.37 1.41 -10.83
C LEU A 143 -8.26 0.35 -10.84
N MET A 144 -8.34 -0.57 -11.81
CA MET A 144 -7.27 -1.49 -12.19
C MET A 144 -6.90 -1.27 -13.65
N ASN A 145 -5.64 -0.98 -13.93
CA ASN A 145 -5.15 -0.64 -15.27
C ASN A 145 -6.01 0.44 -15.97
N GLY A 146 -6.45 1.48 -15.18
CA GLY A 146 -7.27 2.58 -15.66
C GLY A 146 -8.76 2.26 -15.85
N ARG A 147 -9.22 1.04 -15.57
CA ARG A 147 -10.63 0.64 -15.63
C ARG A 147 -11.25 0.66 -14.25
N ILE A 148 -12.43 1.27 -14.11
CA ILE A 148 -13.18 1.27 -12.85
C ILE A 148 -13.48 -0.17 -12.43
N CYS A 149 -13.22 -0.47 -11.17
CA CYS A 149 -13.46 -1.77 -10.55
C CYS A 149 -14.05 -1.60 -9.15
N ARG A 150 -14.42 -2.72 -8.53
CA ARG A 150 -14.92 -2.73 -7.15
C ARG A 150 -13.77 -2.99 -6.18
N LEU A 151 -13.90 -2.55 -4.95
CA LEU A 151 -12.95 -2.87 -3.88
C LEU A 151 -12.72 -4.39 -3.72
N ARG A 152 -13.77 -5.18 -3.92
CA ARG A 152 -13.69 -6.64 -3.89
C ARG A 152 -12.70 -7.19 -4.93
N ASP A 153 -12.68 -6.61 -6.13
CA ASP A 153 -11.80 -7.05 -7.22
C ASP A 153 -10.33 -6.79 -6.86
N ILE A 154 -10.06 -5.65 -6.16
CA ILE A 154 -8.74 -5.36 -5.60
C ILE A 154 -8.36 -6.36 -4.51
N HIS A 155 -9.28 -6.69 -3.61
CA HIS A 155 -9.02 -7.68 -2.57
C HIS A 155 -8.72 -9.07 -3.17
N GLU A 156 -9.44 -9.46 -4.23
CA GLU A 156 -9.21 -10.72 -4.94
C GLU A 156 -7.83 -10.73 -5.63
N LEU A 157 -7.40 -9.62 -6.24
CA LEU A 157 -6.07 -9.49 -6.83
C LEU A 157 -4.94 -9.71 -5.81
N PHE A 158 -5.12 -9.17 -4.59
CA PHE A 158 -4.12 -9.27 -3.53
C PHE A 158 -4.31 -10.47 -2.60
N MET A 159 -5.39 -11.25 -2.77
CA MET A 159 -5.63 -12.44 -1.98
C MET A 159 -4.50 -13.45 -2.21
N ASP A 160 -4.05 -14.11 -1.15
CA ASP A 160 -2.95 -15.09 -1.17
C ASP A 160 -1.57 -14.53 -1.57
N THR A 161 -1.44 -13.22 -1.80
CA THR A 161 -0.15 -12.56 -2.10
C THR A 161 0.55 -12.02 -0.85
N GLY A 162 -0.15 -11.99 0.27
CA GLY A 162 0.32 -11.38 1.51
C GLY A 162 0.29 -9.85 1.53
N LEU A 163 -0.23 -9.18 0.47
CA LEU A 163 -0.33 -7.72 0.36
C LEU A 163 -1.75 -7.17 0.57
N GLY A 164 -2.74 -8.00 0.91
CA GLY A 164 -4.11 -7.55 1.16
C GLY A 164 -4.24 -6.56 2.32
N SER A 165 -5.33 -5.79 2.38
CA SER A 165 -5.58 -4.75 3.40
C SER A 165 -5.59 -5.25 4.86
N LYS A 166 -5.75 -6.54 5.07
CA LYS A 166 -5.64 -7.22 6.38
C LYS A 166 -4.39 -8.08 6.48
N ALA A 167 -3.47 -7.97 5.51
CA ALA A 167 -2.31 -8.83 5.42
C ALA A 167 -1.33 -8.59 6.57
N TYR A 168 -0.74 -9.67 7.02
CA TYR A 168 0.33 -9.67 8.01
C TYR A 168 1.62 -9.00 7.50
N SER A 169 1.72 -8.74 6.20
CA SER A 169 2.90 -8.14 5.57
C SER A 169 3.03 -6.62 5.83
N ILE A 170 1.96 -5.94 6.22
CA ILE A 170 2.01 -4.51 6.56
C ILE A 170 1.99 -4.38 8.08
N ILE A 171 3.17 -4.16 8.64
CA ILE A 171 3.34 -3.98 10.09
C ILE A 171 3.31 -2.49 10.41
N GLU A 172 2.18 -2.03 10.93
CA GLU A 172 2.04 -0.66 11.40
C GLU A 172 2.74 -0.43 12.74
N GLN A 173 3.11 0.83 12.98
CA GLN A 173 3.72 1.24 14.25
C GLN A 173 2.79 0.90 15.44
N GLY A 174 3.29 0.15 16.41
CA GLY A 174 2.53 -0.28 17.60
C GLY A 174 1.76 -1.59 17.46
N LYS A 175 1.57 -2.14 16.26
CA LYS A 175 0.86 -3.42 16.06
C LYS A 175 1.70 -4.66 16.40
N ILE A 176 3.03 -4.55 16.45
CA ILE A 176 3.90 -5.68 16.84
C ILE A 176 3.52 -6.21 18.22
N GLY A 177 3.22 -5.32 19.18
CA GLY A 177 2.77 -5.70 20.50
C GLY A 177 1.45 -6.48 20.50
N GLN A 178 0.54 -6.18 19.59
CA GLN A 178 -0.72 -6.92 19.42
C GLN A 178 -0.49 -8.33 18.85
N ILE A 179 0.43 -8.47 17.90
CA ILE A 179 0.80 -9.78 17.34
C ILE A 179 1.44 -10.67 18.42
N LEU A 180 2.30 -10.10 19.27
CA LEU A 180 3.01 -10.82 20.32
C LEU A 180 2.15 -11.13 21.57
N SER A 181 1.22 -10.22 21.91
CA SER A 181 0.37 -10.33 23.11
C SER A 181 -1.07 -10.75 22.83
N SER A 182 -1.44 -10.93 21.57
CA SER A 182 -2.83 -11.10 21.17
C SER A 182 -3.45 -12.40 21.68
N LYS A 183 -4.76 -12.32 21.85
CA LYS A 183 -5.64 -13.45 22.13
C LYS A 183 -5.44 -14.54 21.07
N PRO A 184 -5.61 -15.83 21.43
CA PRO A 184 -5.46 -16.94 20.47
C PRO A 184 -6.27 -16.78 19.18
N THR A 185 -7.44 -16.12 19.25
CA THR A 185 -8.31 -15.83 18.12
C THR A 185 -7.67 -14.90 17.08
N ASP A 186 -6.91 -13.90 17.53
CA ASP A 186 -6.28 -12.92 16.63
C ASP A 186 -5.07 -13.54 15.93
N ARG A 187 -4.30 -14.38 16.67
CA ARG A 187 -3.20 -15.16 16.08
C ARG A 187 -3.70 -16.16 15.04
N ARG A 188 -4.85 -16.79 15.29
CA ARG A 188 -5.45 -17.73 14.35
C ARG A 188 -5.77 -17.05 13.02
N ALA A 189 -6.36 -15.85 13.03
CA ALA A 189 -6.67 -15.10 11.82
C ALA A 189 -5.42 -14.80 10.97
N ILE A 190 -4.31 -14.41 11.63
CA ILE A 190 -3.02 -14.15 10.97
C ILE A 190 -2.43 -15.45 10.37
N ILE A 191 -2.54 -16.56 11.09
CA ILE A 191 -2.04 -17.87 10.63
C ILE A 191 -2.86 -18.38 9.44
N GLU A 192 -4.18 -18.25 9.48
CA GLU A 192 -5.08 -18.65 8.40
C GLU A 192 -4.82 -17.84 7.14
N GLU A 193 -4.55 -16.55 7.26
CA GLU A 193 -4.17 -15.67 6.14
C GLU A 193 -2.77 -16.04 5.59
N ALA A 194 -1.79 -16.22 6.46
CA ALA A 194 -0.45 -16.63 6.05
C ALA A 194 -0.42 -18.02 5.39
N ALA A 195 -1.37 -18.89 5.73
CA ALA A 195 -1.55 -20.20 5.13
C ALA A 195 -2.32 -20.18 3.81
N GLY A 196 -2.84 -19.01 3.37
CA GLY A 196 -3.61 -18.86 2.12
C GLY A 196 -4.98 -19.57 2.13
N ILE A 197 -5.53 -19.87 3.32
CA ILE A 197 -6.79 -20.63 3.45
C ILE A 197 -8.01 -19.74 3.63
N THR A 198 -7.85 -18.43 3.71
CA THR A 198 -8.96 -17.45 3.86
C THR A 198 -9.93 -17.45 2.68
N LYS A 199 -9.49 -17.90 1.50
CA LYS A 199 -10.32 -18.02 0.29
C LYS A 199 -11.40 -19.10 0.39
N TYR A 200 -11.22 -20.05 1.28
CA TYR A 200 -12.12 -21.25 1.42
C TYR A 200 -13.12 -21.11 2.57
N ARG A 201 -13.27 -19.94 3.12
CA ARG A 201 -14.22 -19.59 4.19
C ARG A 201 -15.37 -18.73 3.64
#